data_3ca6014fc16e5a227499282a7b8a3975
#
_entry.id   3ca6014fc16e5a227499282a7b8a3975
#
_cell.length_a   1.000
_cell.length_b   1.000
_cell.length_c   1.000
_cell.angle_alpha   90.00
_cell.angle_beta   90.00
_cell.angle_gamma   90.00
#
_symmetry.space_group_name_H-M   'P 1'
#
loop_
_entity.id
_entity.type
_entity.pdbx_description
1 polymer ?
#
loop_
_entity_poly.entity_id
_entity_poly.type
_entity_poly.pdbx_seq_one_letter_code
_entity_poly.pdbx_strand_id
1 'polypeptide(L)'
;LKIPEPPVEWWGDAIKAEGGWLQSTWFGAFKYYEQGWLYHSEIGWLFASPVEDGVWLWGSANQWIWTNDGVYPYYYRWNDAGWGIWQRSESGVIRNYNYTTGRYED
;
A
#
# COMPACT_ATOMS: atom_id res chain seq x y z
N LEU A 1 -16.54 13.68 -30.67
CA LEU A 1 -16.43 14.00 -29.25
C LEU A 1 -15.96 12.76 -28.47
N LYS A 2 -14.80 12.85 -27.87
CA LYS A 2 -14.23 11.72 -27.17
C LYS A 2 -14.60 11.79 -25.70
N ILE A 3 -15.27 10.75 -25.22
CA ILE A 3 -15.57 10.64 -23.80
C ILE A 3 -14.30 10.17 -23.09
N PRO A 4 -13.80 10.92 -22.12
CA PRO A 4 -12.59 10.48 -21.40
C PRO A 4 -12.88 9.20 -20.62
N GLU A 5 -11.93 8.28 -20.66
CA GLU A 5 -12.01 7.07 -19.88
C GLU A 5 -11.89 7.40 -18.39
N PRO A 6 -12.58 6.67 -17.52
CA PRO A 6 -12.39 6.87 -16.09
C PRO A 6 -10.92 6.62 -15.72
N PRO A 7 -10.37 7.37 -14.78
CA PRO A 7 -8.97 7.16 -14.37
C PRO A 7 -8.78 5.75 -13.83
N VAL A 8 -7.67 5.13 -14.20
CA VAL A 8 -7.29 3.84 -13.65
C VAL A 8 -6.78 4.08 -12.21
N GLU A 9 -7.36 3.37 -11.28
CA GLU A 9 -6.93 3.48 -9.90
C GLU A 9 -5.56 2.84 -9.72
N TRP A 10 -4.75 3.40 -8.83
CA TRP A 10 -3.40 2.90 -8.60
C TRP A 10 -3.36 1.46 -8.08
N TRP A 11 -4.44 1.01 -7.45
CA TRP A 11 -4.52 -0.36 -6.91
C TRP A 11 -4.92 -1.41 -7.97
N GLY A 12 -5.15 -1.00 -9.21
CA GLY A 12 -5.52 -1.90 -10.30
C GLY A 12 -6.94 -2.42 -10.17
N ASP A 13 -7.17 -3.64 -10.65
CA ASP A 13 -8.47 -4.26 -10.57
C ASP A 13 -8.80 -4.64 -9.13
N ALA A 14 -10.04 -4.44 -8.74
CA ALA A 14 -10.49 -4.77 -7.40
C ALA A 14 -11.92 -5.29 -7.43
N ILE A 15 -12.19 -6.28 -6.60
CA ILE A 15 -13.52 -6.83 -6.40
C ILE A 15 -14.14 -6.11 -5.21
N LYS A 16 -15.37 -5.63 -5.39
CA LYS A 16 -16.11 -4.97 -4.31
C LYS A 16 -16.68 -6.01 -3.36
N ALA A 17 -16.46 -5.80 -2.07
CA ALA A 17 -17.02 -6.62 -1.01
C ALA A 17 -17.96 -5.79 -0.16
N GLU A 18 -18.59 -6.41 0.82
CA GLU A 18 -19.53 -5.73 1.70
C GLU A 18 -18.85 -4.63 2.52
N GLY A 19 -19.62 -3.59 2.86
CA GLY A 19 -19.16 -2.53 3.74
C GLY A 19 -18.18 -1.56 3.11
N GLY A 20 -18.08 -1.54 1.78
CA GLY A 20 -17.15 -0.65 1.09
C GLY A 20 -15.73 -1.18 0.95
N TRP A 21 -15.52 -2.44 1.33
CA TRP A 21 -14.21 -3.06 1.16
C TRP A 21 -13.92 -3.40 -0.28
N LEU A 22 -12.64 -3.30 -0.65
CA LEU A 22 -12.14 -3.66 -1.98
C LEU A 22 -11.07 -4.74 -1.82
N GLN A 23 -11.11 -5.72 -2.71
CA GLN A 23 -10.08 -6.75 -2.78
C GLN A 23 -9.28 -6.52 -4.06
N SER A 24 -8.11 -5.93 -3.93
CA SER A 24 -7.20 -5.69 -5.03
C SER A 24 -6.51 -6.98 -5.45
N THR A 25 -6.13 -7.08 -6.73
CA THR A 25 -5.40 -8.24 -7.23
C THR A 25 -3.98 -8.34 -6.67
N TRP A 26 -3.41 -7.23 -6.19
CA TRP A 26 -2.05 -7.25 -5.68
C TRP A 26 -1.90 -6.62 -4.29
N PHE A 27 -2.69 -5.59 -3.98
CA PHE A 27 -2.53 -4.82 -2.74
C PHE A 27 -3.24 -5.46 -1.54
N GLY A 28 -4.17 -6.39 -1.79
CA GLY A 28 -4.95 -7.04 -0.74
C GLY A 28 -6.25 -6.33 -0.45
N ALA A 29 -6.81 -6.58 0.72
CA ALA A 29 -8.09 -6.03 1.12
C ALA A 29 -7.93 -4.68 1.82
N PHE A 30 -8.67 -3.69 1.37
CA PHE A 30 -8.64 -2.36 1.96
C PHE A 30 -9.97 -1.66 1.77
N LYS A 31 -10.19 -0.62 2.56
CA LYS A 31 -11.36 0.24 2.43
C LYS A 31 -10.89 1.65 2.15
N TYR A 32 -11.33 2.20 1.01
CA TYR A 32 -10.95 3.54 0.61
C TYR A 32 -11.93 4.54 1.19
N TYR A 33 -11.39 5.56 1.82
CA TYR A 33 -12.16 6.70 2.31
C TYR A 33 -11.92 7.88 1.38
N GLU A 34 -12.24 9.08 1.80
CA GLU A 34 -12.08 10.26 0.96
C GLU A 34 -10.66 10.81 1.00
N GLN A 35 -10.27 11.51 -0.06
CA GLN A 35 -9.07 12.35 -0.11
C GLN A 35 -7.75 11.60 0.09
N GLY A 36 -7.69 10.36 -0.38
CA GLY A 36 -6.46 9.58 -0.34
C GLY A 36 -6.30 8.68 0.87
N TRP A 37 -7.15 8.81 1.87
CA TRP A 37 -7.08 7.94 3.05
C TRP A 37 -7.69 6.58 2.77
N LEU A 38 -7.02 5.54 3.26
CA LEU A 38 -7.53 4.18 3.20
C LEU A 38 -7.14 3.40 4.46
N TYR A 39 -7.88 2.33 4.71
CA TYR A 39 -7.55 1.38 5.78
C TYR A 39 -7.27 0.03 5.15
N HIS A 40 -6.02 -0.42 5.27
CA HIS A 40 -5.61 -1.74 4.78
C HIS A 40 -5.83 -2.77 5.87
N SER A 41 -6.40 -3.91 5.51
CA SER A 41 -6.79 -4.95 6.49
C SER A 41 -5.62 -5.47 7.31
N GLU A 42 -4.40 -5.42 6.78
CA GLU A 42 -3.22 -5.94 7.46
C GLU A 42 -2.27 -4.83 7.93
N ILE A 43 -2.21 -3.71 7.20
CA ILE A 43 -1.24 -2.65 7.47
C ILE A 43 -1.84 -1.53 8.33
N GLY A 44 -3.14 -1.27 8.17
CA GLY A 44 -3.82 -0.20 8.90
C GLY A 44 -4.01 1.06 8.07
N TRP A 45 -4.06 2.20 8.73
CA TRP A 45 -4.31 3.48 8.07
C TRP A 45 -3.14 3.94 7.23
N LEU A 46 -3.44 4.29 5.98
CA LEU A 46 -2.47 4.79 5.01
C LEU A 46 -3.07 5.97 4.25
N PHE A 47 -2.22 6.93 3.91
CA PHE A 47 -2.58 8.01 2.98
C PHE A 47 -1.88 7.76 1.65
N ALA A 48 -2.65 7.71 0.58
CA ALA A 48 -2.13 7.36 -0.75
C ALA A 48 -1.95 8.60 -1.61
N SER A 49 -0.78 8.72 -2.22
CA SER A 49 -0.46 9.74 -3.21
C SER A 49 0.01 9.04 -4.48
N PRO A 50 -0.88 8.82 -5.45
CA PRO A 50 -0.51 8.11 -6.68
C PRO A 50 0.49 8.88 -7.52
N VAL A 51 1.39 8.14 -8.15
CA VAL A 51 2.34 8.67 -9.14
C VAL A 51 2.26 7.79 -10.39
N GLU A 52 2.98 8.17 -11.44
CA GLU A 52 2.87 7.50 -12.73
C GLU A 52 3.16 5.99 -12.67
N ASP A 53 4.17 5.59 -11.91
CA ASP A 53 4.65 4.21 -11.85
C ASP A 53 4.33 3.47 -10.56
N GLY A 54 3.50 4.06 -9.70
CA GLY A 54 3.14 3.43 -8.44
C GLY A 54 2.39 4.36 -7.51
N VAL A 55 2.62 4.20 -6.23
CA VAL A 55 1.94 5.00 -5.22
C VAL A 55 2.88 5.25 -4.04
N TRP A 56 2.88 6.49 -3.55
CA TRP A 56 3.46 6.82 -2.27
C TRP A 56 2.41 6.64 -1.19
N LEU A 57 2.76 5.89 -0.15
CA LEU A 57 1.87 5.62 0.97
C LEU A 57 2.50 6.17 2.24
N TRP A 58 1.73 6.95 2.99
CA TRP A 58 2.17 7.43 4.29
C TRP A 58 1.46 6.66 5.39
N GLY A 59 2.24 6.17 6.34
CA GLY A 59 1.72 5.51 7.52
C GLY A 59 2.60 5.85 8.72
N SER A 60 2.06 5.67 9.93
CA SER A 60 2.76 6.06 11.16
C SER A 60 4.05 5.25 11.39
N ALA A 61 4.11 4.01 10.90
CA ALA A 61 5.27 3.15 11.12
C ALA A 61 6.46 3.54 10.24
N ASN A 62 6.22 3.78 8.96
CA ASN A 62 7.29 3.99 7.98
C ASN A 62 7.38 5.39 7.41
N GLN A 63 6.38 6.23 7.69
CA GLN A 63 6.19 7.52 7.04
C GLN A 63 5.98 7.31 5.53
N TRP A 64 6.70 8.00 4.64
CA TRP A 64 6.50 7.84 3.21
C TRP A 64 7.24 6.62 2.67
N ILE A 65 6.50 5.73 2.01
CA ILE A 65 7.07 4.59 1.28
C ILE A 65 6.44 4.52 -0.11
N TRP A 66 7.18 3.95 -1.04
CA TRP A 66 6.73 3.78 -2.42
C TRP A 66 6.64 2.30 -2.76
N THR A 67 5.56 1.92 -3.45
CA THR A 67 5.41 0.56 -3.96
C THR A 67 4.57 0.56 -5.24
N ASN A 68 4.47 -0.58 -5.89
CA ASN A 68 3.57 -0.81 -7.02
C ASN A 68 3.26 -2.31 -7.11
N ASP A 69 2.50 -2.70 -8.14
CA ASP A 69 2.06 -4.09 -8.30
C ASP A 69 3.20 -5.05 -8.60
N GLY A 70 4.31 -4.58 -9.16
CA GLY A 70 5.49 -5.40 -9.44
C GLY A 70 6.47 -5.49 -8.29
N VAL A 71 6.34 -4.62 -7.30
CA VAL A 71 7.28 -4.50 -6.18
C VAL A 71 6.68 -5.02 -4.88
N TYR A 72 5.39 -4.78 -4.64
CA TYR A 72 4.70 -5.21 -3.43
C TYR A 72 4.93 -6.72 -3.16
N PRO A 73 5.24 -7.15 -1.94
CA PRO A 73 5.17 -6.45 -0.66
C PRO A 73 6.43 -5.71 -0.25
N TYR A 74 7.38 -5.55 -1.16
CA TYR A 74 8.53 -4.68 -0.91
C TYR A 74 8.13 -3.23 -1.11
N TYR A 75 8.85 -2.33 -0.43
CA TYR A 75 8.64 -0.90 -0.56
C TYR A 75 9.93 -0.13 -0.40
N TYR A 76 10.01 1.02 -1.06
CA TYR A 76 11.13 1.94 -0.93
C TYR A 76 10.80 2.97 0.16
N ARG A 77 11.73 3.23 1.06
CA ARG A 77 11.55 4.15 2.18
C ARG A 77 12.22 5.47 1.88
N TRP A 78 11.45 6.53 1.95
CA TRP A 78 12.00 7.88 1.74
C TRP A 78 12.99 8.27 2.85
N ASN A 79 12.70 7.93 4.09
CA ASN A 79 13.47 8.36 5.26
C ASN A 79 14.95 7.95 5.22
N ASP A 80 15.22 6.71 4.89
CA ASP A 80 16.58 6.18 4.91
C ASP A 80 17.08 5.76 3.52
N ALA A 81 16.31 6.07 2.49
CA ALA A 81 16.63 5.72 1.10
C ALA A 81 16.90 4.22 0.92
N GLY A 82 16.21 3.41 1.70
CA GLY A 82 16.41 1.96 1.71
C GLY A 82 15.14 1.20 1.43
N TRP A 83 15.23 -0.11 1.42
CA TRP A 83 14.11 -1.00 1.13
C TRP A 83 13.61 -1.68 2.40
N GLY A 84 12.32 -1.97 2.40
CA GLY A 84 11.69 -2.78 3.43
C GLY A 84 10.70 -3.73 2.81
N ILE A 85 10.14 -4.60 3.64
CA ILE A 85 9.11 -5.53 3.22
C ILE A 85 8.05 -5.66 4.32
N TRP A 86 6.78 -5.70 3.90
CA TRP A 86 5.69 -6.13 4.78
C TRP A 86 5.70 -7.65 4.81
N GLN A 87 6.07 -8.20 5.94
CA GLN A 87 6.20 -9.64 6.10
C GLN A 87 5.18 -10.16 7.10
N ARG A 88 4.43 -11.17 6.70
CA ARG A 88 3.47 -11.82 7.59
C ARG A 88 4.17 -12.82 8.47
N SER A 89 3.99 -12.70 9.78
CA SER A 89 4.48 -13.67 10.74
C SER A 89 3.61 -14.93 10.75
N GLU A 90 4.05 -15.97 11.45
CA GLU A 90 3.26 -17.20 11.59
C GLU A 90 1.90 -16.97 12.23
N SER A 91 1.80 -15.96 13.10
CA SER A 91 0.53 -15.60 13.74
C SER A 91 -0.38 -14.73 12.84
N GLY A 92 0.07 -14.38 11.62
CA GLY A 92 -0.69 -13.58 10.69
C GLY A 92 -0.55 -12.07 10.89
N VAL A 93 0.31 -11.64 11.80
CA VAL A 93 0.57 -10.22 12.03
C VAL A 93 1.59 -9.72 11.01
N ILE A 94 1.32 -8.58 10.40
CA ILE A 94 2.26 -7.94 9.47
C ILE A 94 3.35 -7.23 10.27
N ARG A 95 4.59 -7.46 9.86
CA ARG A 95 5.76 -6.79 10.43
C ARG A 95 6.57 -6.13 9.33
N ASN A 96 7.21 -5.03 9.67
CA ASN A 96 8.08 -4.29 8.76
C ASN A 96 9.53 -4.71 8.97
N TYR A 97 10.13 -5.32 7.95
CA TYR A 97 11.56 -5.63 8.00
C TYR A 97 12.33 -4.58 7.22
N ASN A 98 13.31 -3.95 7.85
CA ASN A 98 14.12 -2.91 7.26
C ASN A 98 15.47 -3.48 6.80
N TYR A 99 15.70 -3.50 5.49
CA TYR A 99 16.94 -4.06 4.94
C TYR A 99 18.17 -3.19 5.23
N THR A 100 17.99 -1.90 5.49
CA THR A 100 19.10 -1.01 5.84
C THR A 100 19.63 -1.32 7.23
N THR A 101 18.74 -1.52 8.19
CA THR A 101 19.12 -1.82 9.58
C THR A 101 19.27 -3.32 9.87
N GLY A 102 18.67 -4.16 9.02
CA GLY A 102 18.61 -5.61 9.24
C GLY A 102 17.70 -6.00 10.39
N ARG A 103 16.71 -5.19 10.71
CA ARG A 103 15.82 -5.39 11.87
C ARG A 103 14.36 -5.25 11.48
N TYR A 104 13.52 -5.92 12.26
CA TYR A 104 12.10 -5.65 12.24
C TYR A 104 11.79 -4.35 12.96
N GLU A 105 10.95 -3.55 12.36
CA GLU A 105 10.49 -2.28 12.92
C GLU A 105 8.96 -2.31 13.01
N ASP A 106 8.44 -2.07 14.16
CA ASP A 106 6.99 -2.08 14.39
C ASP A 106 6.40 -0.67 14.46
#